data_75a6bccf8861f8e369a1d3c524a0fd9a
#
_entry.id   75a6bccf8861f8e369a1d3c524a0fd9a
#
_cell.length_a   1.000
_cell.length_b   1.000
_cell.length_c   1.000
_cell.angle_alpha   90.00
_cell.angle_beta   90.00
_cell.angle_gamma   90.00
#
_symmetry.space_group_name_H-M   'P 1'
#
loop_
_entity.id
_entity.type
_entity.pdbx_description
1 polymer ?
#
loop_
_entity_poly.entity_id
_entity_poly.type
_entity_poly.pdbx_seq_one_letter_code
_entity_poly.pdbx_strand_id
1 'polypeptide(L)'
;MSKIYKSADQLIGHTPLLELSHIEKENNLEATILAKLEYFNPAGSVKDRVAKAILDDAEQSGKLKAGSTIIEPTSGNTGIGLASVAAARGYKIIIVMPDSMSVERRQIIKAYGAELVLTEGAKGMKGAIAKAEELQKEIPDSFIAGQFVNPANPKAHFESTGPEIWEDTDGKVDIFVAGVGTGGTVTGTGKYLKSKNPGVKVVAVEPKSSAVLSTGVAGAHKIQGIGAGFIPEVLDTKIYDEIIPVENDDAFAVGKLIGKKEGVLVGISAGAAVWAAIELAKRPENKGKTIVVLLPDTGDRYLSTALFAD
;
A
#
# COMPACT_ATOMS: atom_id res chain seq x y z
N MET A 1 16.21 -26.91 7.64
CA MET A 1 16.66 -25.68 8.30
C MET A 1 15.58 -25.22 9.25
N SER A 2 15.96 -24.72 10.44
CA SER A 2 15.01 -24.15 11.42
C SER A 2 14.33 -22.91 10.83
N LYS A 3 12.99 -22.81 10.96
CA LYS A 3 12.18 -21.63 10.55
C LYS A 3 11.90 -20.71 11.73
N ILE A 4 12.85 -20.56 12.66
CA ILE A 4 12.71 -19.67 13.81
C ILE A 4 13.25 -18.31 13.43
N TYR A 5 12.37 -17.31 13.44
CA TYR A 5 12.70 -15.91 13.19
C TYR A 5 13.06 -15.21 14.51
N LYS A 6 14.02 -14.30 14.49
CA LYS A 6 14.51 -13.59 15.68
C LYS A 6 13.94 -12.18 15.81
N SER A 7 13.32 -11.66 14.75
CA SER A 7 12.72 -10.33 14.69
C SER A 7 11.47 -10.36 13.82
N ALA A 8 10.45 -9.59 14.17
CA ALA A 8 9.19 -9.53 13.46
C ALA A 8 9.35 -8.99 12.02
N ASP A 9 10.31 -8.11 11.77
CA ASP A 9 10.59 -7.57 10.44
C ASP A 9 11.14 -8.60 9.46
N GLN A 10 11.64 -9.76 9.94
CA GLN A 10 12.03 -10.90 9.12
C GLN A 10 10.84 -11.68 8.54
N LEU A 11 9.63 -11.44 9.05
CA LEU A 11 8.39 -12.04 8.57
C LEU A 11 7.75 -11.24 7.42
N ILE A 12 8.28 -10.07 7.11
CA ILE A 12 7.74 -9.18 6.07
C ILE A 12 8.00 -9.79 4.68
N GLY A 13 6.96 -9.77 3.86
CA GLY A 13 7.00 -10.35 2.52
C GLY A 13 6.49 -11.79 2.45
N HIS A 14 6.77 -12.47 1.34
CA HIS A 14 6.30 -13.82 1.07
C HIS A 14 4.78 -13.99 1.29
N THR A 15 4.02 -12.95 0.94
CA THR A 15 2.56 -12.96 1.05
C THR A 15 1.94 -13.84 -0.03
N PRO A 16 0.83 -14.54 0.26
CA PRO A 16 0.24 -15.47 -0.68
C PRO A 16 -0.51 -14.79 -1.83
N LEU A 17 -0.67 -15.54 -2.93
CA LEU A 17 -1.68 -15.30 -3.95
C LEU A 17 -2.93 -16.12 -3.65
N LEU A 18 -4.11 -15.50 -3.79
CA LEU A 18 -5.41 -16.15 -3.69
C LEU A 18 -6.17 -15.95 -5.01
N GLU A 19 -6.62 -17.03 -5.63
CA GLU A 19 -7.54 -16.95 -6.77
C GLU A 19 -8.94 -16.53 -6.30
N LEU A 20 -9.51 -15.51 -6.91
CA LEU A 20 -10.84 -15.00 -6.58
C LEU A 20 -11.92 -15.79 -7.34
N SER A 21 -11.91 -17.11 -7.21
CA SER A 21 -12.69 -18.05 -8.01
C SER A 21 -14.21 -17.90 -7.86
N HIS A 22 -14.70 -17.48 -6.70
CA HIS A 22 -16.14 -17.24 -6.50
C HIS A 22 -16.57 -15.94 -7.20
N ILE A 23 -15.75 -14.90 -7.17
CA ILE A 23 -15.98 -13.64 -7.88
C ILE A 23 -15.92 -13.87 -9.40
N GLU A 24 -14.96 -14.64 -9.88
CA GLU A 24 -14.85 -15.04 -11.30
C GLU A 24 -16.10 -15.74 -11.78
N LYS A 25 -16.55 -16.75 -11.03
CA LYS A 25 -17.75 -17.53 -11.36
C LYS A 25 -19.02 -16.68 -11.35
N GLU A 26 -19.20 -15.81 -10.35
CA GLU A 26 -20.39 -14.96 -10.23
C GLU A 26 -20.50 -13.95 -11.39
N ASN A 27 -19.35 -13.47 -11.88
CA ASN A 27 -19.28 -12.53 -12.98
C ASN A 27 -19.08 -13.18 -14.36
N ASN A 28 -19.09 -14.53 -14.45
CA ASN A 28 -18.81 -15.31 -15.67
C ASN A 28 -17.52 -14.88 -16.36
N LEU A 29 -16.46 -14.65 -15.62
CA LEU A 29 -15.18 -14.21 -16.15
C LEU A 29 -14.43 -15.40 -16.78
N GLU A 30 -13.76 -15.13 -17.89
CA GLU A 30 -12.90 -16.10 -18.59
C GLU A 30 -11.40 -15.81 -18.37
N ALA A 31 -11.06 -14.81 -17.58
CA ALA A 31 -9.72 -14.50 -17.09
C ALA A 31 -9.60 -14.96 -15.64
N THR A 32 -8.39 -15.30 -15.21
CA THR A 32 -8.08 -15.64 -13.82
C THR A 32 -7.65 -14.39 -13.06
N ILE A 33 -8.22 -14.15 -11.87
CA ILE A 33 -7.87 -13.02 -10.99
C ILE A 33 -7.16 -13.55 -9.74
N LEU A 34 -5.89 -13.23 -9.59
CA LEU A 34 -5.06 -13.61 -8.45
C LEU A 34 -4.84 -12.40 -7.54
N ALA A 35 -5.29 -12.49 -6.30
CA ALA A 35 -5.15 -11.45 -5.29
C ALA A 35 -3.84 -11.64 -4.48
N LYS A 36 -2.92 -10.68 -4.54
CA LYS A 36 -1.73 -10.62 -3.66
C LYS A 36 -2.13 -10.05 -2.32
N LEU A 37 -2.18 -10.88 -1.28
CA LEU A 37 -2.75 -10.56 0.02
C LEU A 37 -1.71 -9.93 0.95
N GLU A 38 -1.53 -8.63 0.87
CA GLU A 38 -0.50 -7.90 1.63
C GLU A 38 -0.82 -7.75 3.14
N TYR A 39 -2.04 -8.08 3.57
CA TYR A 39 -2.36 -8.09 4.99
C TYR A 39 -1.69 -9.24 5.77
N PHE A 40 -1.09 -10.22 5.09
CA PHE A 40 -0.27 -11.25 5.74
C PHE A 40 1.08 -10.73 6.24
N ASN A 41 1.48 -9.53 5.90
CA ASN A 41 2.61 -8.88 6.57
C ASN A 41 2.32 -8.68 8.07
N PRO A 42 3.33 -8.70 8.95
CA PRO A 42 3.15 -8.66 10.42
C PRO A 42 2.32 -7.49 10.95
N ALA A 43 2.50 -6.30 10.37
CA ALA A 43 1.69 -5.12 10.73
C ALA A 43 0.46 -4.95 9.83
N GLY A 44 0.12 -5.94 9.00
CA GLY A 44 -1.14 -6.07 8.27
C GLY A 44 -1.26 -5.23 7.01
N SER A 45 -0.16 -4.81 6.38
CA SER A 45 -0.24 -4.08 5.12
C SER A 45 1.02 -4.16 4.25
N VAL A 46 0.85 -3.78 2.98
CA VAL A 46 1.94 -3.59 2.01
C VAL A 46 3.01 -2.60 2.48
N LYS A 47 2.68 -1.69 3.40
CA LYS A 47 3.59 -0.67 3.90
C LYS A 47 4.66 -1.21 4.85
N ASP A 48 4.51 -2.41 5.35
CA ASP A 48 5.54 -3.10 6.11
C ASP A 48 6.81 -3.28 5.27
N ARG A 49 6.64 -3.64 3.99
CA ARG A 49 7.75 -3.73 3.01
C ARG A 49 8.47 -2.41 2.83
N VAL A 50 7.68 -1.34 2.65
CA VAL A 50 8.20 0.02 2.46
C VAL A 50 8.93 0.49 3.71
N ALA A 51 8.34 0.29 4.90
CA ALA A 51 8.94 0.64 6.19
C ALA A 51 10.28 -0.06 6.38
N LYS A 52 10.32 -1.38 6.18
CA LYS A 52 11.55 -2.16 6.28
C LYS A 52 12.62 -1.64 5.33
N ALA A 53 12.31 -1.46 4.06
CA ALA A 53 13.27 -1.02 3.05
C ALA A 53 13.81 0.39 3.31
N ILE A 54 12.97 1.32 3.76
CA ILE A 54 13.41 2.68 4.14
C ILE A 54 14.39 2.63 5.32
N LEU A 55 14.11 1.82 6.33
CA LEU A 55 15.00 1.71 7.49
C LEU A 55 16.28 0.94 7.15
N ASP A 56 16.21 -0.11 6.33
CA ASP A 56 17.39 -0.83 5.83
C ASP A 56 18.35 0.13 5.07
N ASP A 57 17.80 0.94 4.18
CA ASP A 57 18.57 1.93 3.40
C ASP A 57 19.18 3.02 4.31
N ALA A 58 18.41 3.50 5.28
CA ALA A 58 18.87 4.51 6.23
C ALA A 58 19.98 3.98 7.15
N GLU A 59 19.90 2.73 7.61
CA GLU A 59 20.95 2.06 8.37
C GLU A 59 22.22 1.86 7.52
N GLN A 60 22.07 1.34 6.32
CA GLN A 60 23.19 1.10 5.40
C GLN A 60 23.91 2.37 4.98
N SER A 61 23.17 3.47 4.79
CA SER A 61 23.75 4.78 4.44
C SER A 61 24.27 5.55 5.65
N GLY A 62 24.09 5.05 6.88
CA GLY A 62 24.50 5.71 8.12
C GLY A 62 23.63 6.91 8.52
N LYS A 63 22.50 7.12 7.86
CA LYS A 63 21.49 8.15 8.24
C LYS A 63 20.73 7.79 9.51
N LEU A 64 20.54 6.48 9.75
CA LEU A 64 19.89 5.94 10.94
C LEU A 64 20.92 5.13 11.75
N LYS A 65 21.12 5.51 13.00
CA LYS A 65 22.09 4.88 13.92
C LYS A 65 21.40 4.48 15.21
N ALA A 66 22.07 3.67 16.02
CA ALA A 66 21.58 3.34 17.36
C ALA A 66 21.30 4.62 18.15
N GLY A 67 20.09 4.74 18.71
CA GLY A 67 19.63 5.91 19.44
C GLY A 67 18.99 7.02 18.58
N SER A 68 19.05 6.94 17.24
CA SER A 68 18.33 7.86 16.36
C SER A 68 16.82 7.80 16.55
N THR A 69 16.14 8.90 16.23
CA THR A 69 14.68 9.00 16.26
C THR A 69 14.14 9.05 14.84
N ILE A 70 13.22 8.17 14.50
CA ILE A 70 12.52 8.16 13.23
C ILE A 70 11.32 9.10 13.33
N ILE A 71 11.08 9.91 12.29
CA ILE A 71 9.92 10.80 12.22
C ILE A 71 9.21 10.53 10.89
N GLU A 72 7.87 10.43 10.91
CA GLU A 72 7.10 10.35 9.67
C GLU A 72 5.76 11.08 9.79
N PRO A 73 5.48 12.04 8.88
CA PRO A 73 4.15 12.63 8.78
C PRO A 73 3.25 11.70 7.95
N THR A 74 2.40 10.96 8.62
CA THR A 74 1.50 10.00 7.96
C THR A 74 0.29 9.68 8.80
N SER A 75 -0.84 9.52 8.16
CA SER A 75 -2.11 9.10 8.80
C SER A 75 -2.49 7.64 8.49
N GLY A 76 -1.64 6.93 7.77
CA GLY A 76 -1.98 5.64 7.20
C GLY A 76 -1.09 4.47 7.62
N ASN A 77 -1.14 3.45 6.78
CA ASN A 77 -0.43 2.18 6.98
C ASN A 77 1.09 2.33 7.07
N THR A 78 1.66 3.39 6.48
CA THR A 78 3.11 3.65 6.58
C THR A 78 3.53 3.94 8.01
N GLY A 79 2.75 4.71 8.76
CA GLY A 79 3.02 4.96 10.19
C GLY A 79 2.96 3.68 11.01
N ILE A 80 2.00 2.81 10.72
CA ILE A 80 1.87 1.51 11.41
C ILE A 80 3.06 0.60 11.06
N GLY A 81 3.42 0.50 9.79
CA GLY A 81 4.57 -0.31 9.35
C GLY A 81 5.89 0.18 9.94
N LEU A 82 6.13 1.50 9.90
CA LEU A 82 7.33 2.10 10.51
C LEU A 82 7.37 1.87 12.03
N ALA A 83 6.25 2.03 12.73
CA ALA A 83 6.17 1.79 14.16
C ALA A 83 6.47 0.33 14.52
N SER A 84 5.94 -0.62 13.72
CA SER A 84 6.21 -2.05 13.89
C SER A 84 7.70 -2.39 13.71
N VAL A 85 8.32 -1.91 12.61
CA VAL A 85 9.74 -2.19 12.34
C VAL A 85 10.65 -1.48 13.34
N ALA A 86 10.32 -0.23 13.73
CA ALA A 86 11.05 0.51 14.75
C ALA A 86 11.01 -0.21 16.09
N ALA A 87 9.86 -0.72 16.52
CA ALA A 87 9.72 -1.52 17.73
C ALA A 87 10.58 -2.79 17.68
N ALA A 88 10.54 -3.51 16.54
CA ALA A 88 11.33 -4.74 16.35
C ALA A 88 12.85 -4.49 16.40
N ARG A 89 13.31 -3.29 16.03
CA ARG A 89 14.75 -2.91 16.00
C ARG A 89 15.20 -2.04 17.17
N GLY A 90 14.28 -1.64 18.05
CA GLY A 90 14.60 -0.82 19.22
C GLY A 90 14.83 0.67 18.92
N TYR A 91 14.26 1.18 17.83
CA TYR A 91 14.31 2.61 17.50
C TYR A 91 13.19 3.40 18.17
N LYS A 92 13.46 4.64 18.49
CA LYS A 92 12.43 5.63 18.81
C LYS A 92 11.75 6.09 17.53
N ILE A 93 10.43 6.27 17.60
CA ILE A 93 9.67 6.75 16.44
C ILE A 93 8.58 7.73 16.86
N ILE A 94 8.45 8.81 16.11
CA ILE A 94 7.40 9.84 16.25
C ILE A 94 6.57 9.83 14.98
N ILE A 95 5.28 9.55 15.11
CA ILE A 95 4.33 9.68 14.01
C ILE A 95 3.54 10.97 14.18
N VAL A 96 3.54 11.80 13.14
CA VAL A 96 2.83 13.07 13.11
C VAL A 96 1.62 12.95 12.21
N MET A 97 0.42 13.28 12.73
CA MET A 97 -0.81 13.19 11.95
C MET A 97 -1.86 14.22 12.40
N PRO A 98 -2.81 14.58 11.51
CA PRO A 98 -3.96 15.40 11.90
C PRO A 98 -4.83 14.70 12.95
N ASP A 99 -5.40 15.45 13.88
CA ASP A 99 -6.30 14.94 14.92
C ASP A 99 -7.66 14.46 14.39
N SER A 100 -7.97 14.71 13.12
CA SER A 100 -9.14 14.19 12.42
C SER A 100 -9.01 12.72 12.00
N MET A 101 -7.83 12.09 12.16
CA MET A 101 -7.61 10.70 11.79
C MET A 101 -8.25 9.71 12.76
N SER A 102 -8.54 8.49 12.27
CA SER A 102 -9.27 7.47 13.03
C SER A 102 -8.59 7.09 14.35
N VAL A 103 -9.41 6.84 15.36
CA VAL A 103 -8.95 6.45 16.70
C VAL A 103 -8.23 5.10 16.65
N GLU A 104 -8.70 4.16 15.82
CA GLU A 104 -8.14 2.82 15.66
C GLU A 104 -6.67 2.90 15.21
N ARG A 105 -6.37 3.71 14.21
CA ARG A 105 -5.00 3.90 13.72
C ARG A 105 -4.08 4.50 14.75
N ARG A 106 -4.58 5.49 15.51
CA ARG A 106 -3.83 6.09 16.63
C ARG A 106 -3.52 5.06 17.71
N GLN A 107 -4.49 4.19 18.02
CA GLN A 107 -4.31 3.12 19.02
C GLN A 107 -3.30 2.08 18.56
N ILE A 108 -3.34 1.64 17.31
CA ILE A 108 -2.37 0.68 16.75
C ILE A 108 -0.95 1.26 16.80
N ILE A 109 -0.75 2.50 16.38
CA ILE A 109 0.55 3.17 16.40
C ILE A 109 1.11 3.25 17.84
N LYS A 110 0.28 3.66 18.79
CA LYS A 110 0.65 3.69 20.21
C LYS A 110 0.94 2.32 20.80
N ALA A 111 0.21 1.28 20.36
CA ALA A 111 0.44 -0.10 20.82
C ALA A 111 1.82 -0.63 20.42
N TYR A 112 2.39 -0.15 19.31
CA TYR A 112 3.79 -0.42 18.94
C TYR A 112 4.81 0.42 19.72
N GLY A 113 4.38 1.28 20.65
CA GLY A 113 5.27 2.13 21.45
C GLY A 113 5.71 3.42 20.76
N ALA A 114 5.13 3.77 19.61
CA ALA A 114 5.44 5.01 18.92
C ALA A 114 4.85 6.23 19.66
N GLU A 115 5.60 7.33 19.69
CA GLU A 115 5.09 8.63 20.10
C GLU A 115 4.19 9.18 18.99
N LEU A 116 3.05 9.73 19.39
CA LEU A 116 2.07 10.30 18.47
C LEU A 116 1.92 11.80 18.71
N VAL A 117 2.27 12.59 17.70
CA VAL A 117 2.09 14.04 17.69
C VAL A 117 0.91 14.38 16.81
N LEU A 118 -0.14 14.99 17.40
CA LEU A 118 -1.34 15.40 16.69
C LEU A 118 -1.22 16.88 16.28
N THR A 119 -1.62 17.17 15.04
CA THR A 119 -1.73 18.52 14.49
C THR A 119 -3.19 18.88 14.25
N GLU A 120 -3.50 20.18 14.10
CA GLU A 120 -4.85 20.65 13.81
C GLU A 120 -5.40 20.01 12.55
N GLY A 121 -6.55 19.35 12.64
CA GLY A 121 -7.20 18.66 11.52
C GLY A 121 -7.48 19.57 10.32
N ALA A 122 -7.80 20.85 10.55
CA ALA A 122 -8.02 21.83 9.51
C ALA A 122 -6.82 22.08 8.61
N LYS A 123 -5.59 21.84 9.10
CA LYS A 123 -4.35 21.98 8.34
C LYS A 123 -4.01 20.71 7.52
N GLY A 124 -4.74 19.62 7.75
CA GLY A 124 -4.55 18.35 7.05
C GLY A 124 -3.09 17.85 7.07
N MET A 125 -2.70 17.10 6.05
CA MET A 125 -1.34 16.55 5.93
C MET A 125 -0.25 17.64 5.79
N LYS A 126 -0.56 18.80 5.26
CA LYS A 126 0.39 19.93 5.19
C LYS A 126 0.84 20.37 6.59
N GLY A 127 -0.09 20.41 7.54
CA GLY A 127 0.23 20.72 8.95
C GLY A 127 1.11 19.62 9.58
N ALA A 128 0.84 18.35 9.30
CA ALA A 128 1.64 17.25 9.80
C ALA A 128 3.08 17.25 9.24
N ILE A 129 3.23 17.55 7.94
CA ILE A 129 4.56 17.67 7.29
C ILE A 129 5.37 18.82 7.92
N ALA A 130 4.78 20.00 8.05
CA ALA A 130 5.45 21.14 8.65
C ALA A 130 5.90 20.85 10.10
N LYS A 131 5.06 20.16 10.89
CA LYS A 131 5.40 19.77 12.26
C LYS A 131 6.50 18.70 12.32
N ALA A 132 6.51 17.76 11.38
CA ALA A 132 7.59 16.77 11.28
C ALA A 132 8.95 17.43 10.94
N GLU A 133 8.96 18.41 10.05
CA GLU A 133 10.16 19.20 9.71
C GLU A 133 10.65 20.05 10.88
N GLU A 134 9.73 20.61 11.69
CA GLU A 134 10.04 21.32 12.93
C GLU A 134 10.72 20.38 13.94
N LEU A 135 10.10 19.22 14.20
CA LEU A 135 10.63 18.20 15.12
C LEU A 135 12.02 17.70 14.66
N GLN A 136 12.23 17.54 13.36
CA GLN A 136 13.52 17.12 12.84
C GLN A 136 14.64 18.14 13.16
N LYS A 137 14.32 19.43 13.18
CA LYS A 137 15.30 20.48 13.54
C LYS A 137 15.55 20.53 15.05
N GLU A 138 14.56 20.17 15.86
CA GLU A 138 14.63 20.19 17.32
C GLU A 138 15.28 18.94 17.91
N ILE A 139 15.13 17.79 17.23
CA ILE A 139 15.61 16.50 17.75
C ILE A 139 16.91 16.13 17.01
N PRO A 140 18.07 16.17 17.70
CA PRO A 140 19.33 15.70 17.14
C PRO A 140 19.24 14.23 16.70
N ASP A 141 19.99 13.88 15.64
CA ASP A 141 20.04 12.50 15.10
C ASP A 141 18.66 11.94 14.72
N SER A 142 17.74 12.80 14.30
CA SER A 142 16.44 12.38 13.77
C SER A 142 16.46 12.22 12.25
N PHE A 143 15.58 11.34 11.75
CA PHE A 143 15.47 10.94 10.36
C PHE A 143 14.00 10.95 9.92
N ILE A 144 13.67 11.70 8.85
CA ILE A 144 12.35 11.61 8.21
C ILE A 144 12.37 10.51 7.16
N ALA A 145 11.46 9.55 7.27
CA ALA A 145 11.40 8.39 6.36
C ALA A 145 10.99 8.77 4.93
N GLY A 146 10.03 9.67 4.76
CA GLY A 146 9.71 10.34 3.49
C GLY A 146 9.13 9.43 2.40
N GLN A 147 8.06 8.71 2.68
CA GLN A 147 7.49 7.69 1.78
C GLN A 147 7.20 8.15 0.35
N PHE A 148 6.94 9.44 0.11
CA PHE A 148 6.58 9.98 -1.21
C PHE A 148 7.77 10.34 -2.09
N VAL A 149 8.96 10.46 -1.48
CA VAL A 149 10.20 10.91 -2.15
C VAL A 149 11.35 9.91 -2.00
N ASN A 150 11.26 8.97 -1.07
CA ASN A 150 12.34 8.03 -0.78
C ASN A 150 12.37 6.87 -1.80
N PRO A 151 13.48 6.72 -2.57
CA PRO A 151 13.61 5.68 -3.60
C PRO A 151 13.61 4.25 -3.04
N ALA A 152 13.84 4.06 -1.75
CA ALA A 152 13.72 2.76 -1.10
C ALA A 152 12.28 2.19 -1.18
N ASN A 153 11.26 3.06 -1.32
CA ASN A 153 9.88 2.63 -1.48
C ASN A 153 9.66 1.80 -2.77
N PRO A 154 9.85 2.31 -3.99
CA PRO A 154 9.71 1.47 -5.19
C PRO A 154 10.76 0.34 -5.23
N LYS A 155 11.95 0.54 -4.68
CA LYS A 155 12.98 -0.50 -4.58
C LYS A 155 12.48 -1.71 -3.78
N ALA A 156 11.79 -1.52 -2.67
CA ALA A 156 11.19 -2.60 -1.88
C ALA A 156 10.32 -3.51 -2.74
N HIS A 157 9.50 -2.94 -3.61
CA HIS A 157 8.60 -3.69 -4.48
C HIS A 157 9.33 -4.35 -5.66
N PHE A 158 10.37 -3.72 -6.18
CA PHE A 158 11.21 -4.30 -7.22
C PHE A 158 11.97 -5.52 -6.70
N GLU A 159 12.45 -5.48 -5.46
CA GLU A 159 13.28 -6.53 -4.86
C GLU A 159 12.46 -7.62 -4.14
N SER A 160 11.17 -7.40 -3.85
CA SER A 160 10.35 -8.38 -3.13
C SER A 160 9.01 -8.67 -3.81
N THR A 161 8.08 -7.72 -3.90
CA THR A 161 6.72 -7.94 -4.41
C THR A 161 6.72 -8.45 -5.86
N GLY A 162 7.53 -7.85 -6.72
CA GLY A 162 7.67 -8.26 -8.11
C GLY A 162 8.20 -9.69 -8.27
N PRO A 163 9.35 -10.04 -7.66
CA PRO A 163 9.85 -11.41 -7.63
C PRO A 163 8.84 -12.42 -7.11
N GLU A 164 8.22 -12.16 -5.97
CA GLU A 164 7.22 -13.07 -5.39
C GLU A 164 6.05 -13.34 -6.36
N ILE A 165 5.48 -12.30 -6.98
CA ILE A 165 4.41 -12.47 -7.97
C ILE A 165 4.89 -13.32 -9.14
N TRP A 166 6.07 -13.04 -9.66
CA TRP A 166 6.64 -13.78 -10.80
C TRP A 166 6.86 -15.25 -10.49
N GLU A 167 7.43 -15.55 -9.33
CA GLU A 167 7.71 -16.91 -8.87
C GLU A 167 6.42 -17.67 -8.55
N ASP A 168 5.50 -17.07 -7.80
CA ASP A 168 4.24 -17.69 -7.40
C ASP A 168 3.29 -17.98 -8.59
N THR A 169 3.48 -17.30 -9.71
CA THR A 169 2.70 -17.52 -10.95
C THR A 169 3.43 -18.37 -12.00
N ASP A 170 4.63 -18.90 -11.71
CA ASP A 170 5.52 -19.52 -12.71
C ASP A 170 5.73 -18.60 -13.94
N GLY A 171 5.80 -17.29 -13.73
CA GLY A 171 5.92 -16.27 -14.77
C GLY A 171 4.67 -16.04 -15.62
N LYS A 172 3.54 -16.62 -15.25
CA LYS A 172 2.27 -16.50 -15.99
C LYS A 172 1.44 -15.31 -15.46
N VAL A 173 1.94 -14.12 -15.62
CA VAL A 173 1.22 -12.88 -15.32
C VAL A 173 1.12 -12.02 -16.57
N ASP A 174 -0.10 -11.70 -16.97
CA ASP A 174 -0.38 -10.87 -18.16
C ASP A 174 -0.65 -9.42 -17.78
N ILE A 175 -1.37 -9.20 -16.67
CA ILE A 175 -1.78 -7.88 -16.21
C ILE A 175 -1.52 -7.78 -14.70
N PHE A 176 -0.88 -6.69 -14.29
CA PHE A 176 -0.71 -6.33 -12.88
C PHE A 176 -1.52 -5.08 -12.55
N VAL A 177 -2.36 -5.16 -11.51
CA VAL A 177 -3.27 -4.08 -11.09
C VAL A 177 -2.94 -3.63 -9.67
N ALA A 178 -2.73 -2.36 -9.46
CA ALA A 178 -2.56 -1.80 -8.11
C ALA A 178 -3.06 -0.37 -7.98
N GLY A 179 -3.60 -0.04 -6.81
CA GLY A 179 -3.95 1.33 -6.44
C GLY A 179 -2.74 2.22 -6.23
N VAL A 180 -2.83 3.48 -6.63
CA VAL A 180 -1.75 4.46 -6.52
C VAL A 180 -1.97 5.39 -5.33
N GLY A 181 -1.23 5.11 -4.24
CA GLY A 181 -1.04 6.04 -3.11
C GLY A 181 0.27 6.81 -3.28
N THR A 182 1.39 6.21 -2.86
CA THR A 182 2.73 6.75 -3.14
C THR A 182 3.24 6.39 -4.54
N GLY A 183 2.66 5.39 -5.17
CA GLY A 183 3.11 4.88 -6.47
C GLY A 183 4.27 3.89 -6.41
N GLY A 184 4.82 3.63 -5.23
CA GLY A 184 5.94 2.70 -5.07
C GLY A 184 5.62 1.28 -5.54
N THR A 185 4.42 0.78 -5.20
CA THR A 185 3.95 -0.56 -5.60
C THR A 185 3.88 -0.71 -7.12
N VAL A 186 3.18 0.20 -7.79
CA VAL A 186 3.03 0.18 -9.25
C VAL A 186 4.40 0.31 -9.94
N THR A 187 5.23 1.24 -9.45
CA THR A 187 6.56 1.49 -10.02
C THR A 187 7.49 0.29 -9.86
N GLY A 188 7.68 -0.17 -8.62
CA GLY A 188 8.67 -1.22 -8.35
C GLY A 188 8.25 -2.57 -8.91
N THR A 189 7.01 -3.01 -8.63
CA THR A 189 6.47 -4.27 -9.14
C THR A 189 6.39 -4.25 -10.67
N GLY A 190 5.87 -3.16 -11.25
CA GLY A 190 5.76 -3.00 -12.69
C GLY A 190 7.11 -3.06 -13.39
N LYS A 191 8.15 -2.39 -12.86
CA LYS A 191 9.51 -2.46 -13.39
C LYS A 191 10.07 -3.88 -13.36
N TYR A 192 9.87 -4.61 -12.26
CA TYR A 192 10.34 -5.99 -12.17
C TYR A 192 9.64 -6.89 -13.18
N LEU A 193 8.30 -6.89 -13.19
CA LEU A 193 7.52 -7.74 -14.09
C LEU A 193 7.84 -7.47 -15.56
N LYS A 194 7.91 -6.19 -15.98
CA LYS A 194 8.30 -5.81 -17.34
C LYS A 194 9.75 -6.16 -17.68
N SER A 195 10.65 -6.22 -16.70
CA SER A 195 12.02 -6.69 -16.90
C SER A 195 12.08 -8.20 -17.23
N LYS A 196 11.11 -8.97 -16.73
CA LYS A 196 10.97 -10.40 -17.02
C LYS A 196 10.20 -10.67 -18.31
N ASN A 197 9.12 -9.97 -18.51
CA ASN A 197 8.29 -10.03 -19.70
C ASN A 197 7.78 -8.62 -20.07
N PRO A 198 8.34 -7.97 -21.10
CA PRO A 198 7.90 -6.64 -21.54
C PRO A 198 6.43 -6.58 -21.97
N GLY A 199 5.79 -7.72 -22.24
CA GLY A 199 4.38 -7.82 -22.60
C GLY A 199 3.41 -7.69 -21.42
N VAL A 200 3.90 -7.72 -20.18
CA VAL A 200 3.05 -7.52 -18.99
C VAL A 200 2.48 -6.10 -19.00
N LYS A 201 1.17 -6.00 -18.92
CA LYS A 201 0.47 -4.72 -18.76
C LYS A 201 0.41 -4.33 -17.29
N VAL A 202 0.72 -3.09 -16.98
CA VAL A 202 0.62 -2.52 -15.64
C VAL A 202 -0.54 -1.53 -15.63
N VAL A 203 -1.50 -1.73 -14.71
CA VAL A 203 -2.69 -0.90 -14.59
C VAL A 203 -2.69 -0.18 -13.24
N ALA A 204 -2.73 1.14 -13.31
CA ALA A 204 -2.82 2.02 -12.16
C ALA A 204 -4.29 2.29 -11.83
N VAL A 205 -4.66 2.21 -10.54
CA VAL A 205 -6.01 2.53 -10.07
C VAL A 205 -5.97 3.80 -9.24
N GLU A 206 -6.89 4.73 -9.54
CA GLU A 206 -7.07 5.99 -8.81
C GLU A 206 -8.54 6.26 -8.48
N PRO A 207 -8.85 7.09 -7.47
CA PRO A 207 -10.23 7.51 -7.23
C PRO A 207 -10.73 8.40 -8.36
N LYS A 208 -11.91 8.15 -8.91
CA LYS A 208 -12.49 8.95 -10.01
C LYS A 208 -12.72 10.40 -9.63
N SER A 209 -13.12 10.68 -8.39
CA SER A 209 -13.30 12.04 -7.88
C SER A 209 -11.97 12.77 -7.56
N SER A 210 -10.82 12.07 -7.65
CA SER A 210 -9.48 12.63 -7.48
C SER A 210 -8.53 12.03 -8.53
N ALA A 211 -8.87 12.19 -9.80
CA ALA A 211 -8.24 11.56 -10.94
C ALA A 211 -6.99 12.32 -11.40
N VAL A 212 -6.01 12.47 -10.50
CA VAL A 212 -4.80 13.25 -10.74
C VAL A 212 -3.94 12.65 -11.85
N LEU A 213 -3.88 11.33 -11.94
CA LEU A 213 -3.03 10.66 -12.94
C LEU A 213 -3.61 10.77 -14.35
N SER A 214 -4.95 10.66 -14.50
CA SER A 214 -5.61 10.69 -15.80
C SER A 214 -6.03 12.08 -16.25
N THR A 215 -6.42 12.98 -15.32
CA THR A 215 -6.97 14.31 -15.65
C THR A 215 -6.20 15.48 -15.08
N GLY A 216 -5.27 15.25 -14.16
CA GLY A 216 -4.56 16.31 -13.42
C GLY A 216 -5.40 16.97 -12.31
N VAL A 217 -6.62 16.50 -12.05
CA VAL A 217 -7.56 17.14 -11.11
C VAL A 217 -7.61 16.36 -9.80
N ALA A 218 -7.25 17.02 -8.70
CA ALA A 218 -7.42 16.50 -7.35
C ALA A 218 -8.80 16.83 -6.80
N GLY A 219 -9.37 15.94 -5.99
CA GLY A 219 -10.65 16.13 -5.34
C GLY A 219 -10.81 15.28 -4.08
N ALA A 220 -11.88 15.52 -3.33
CA ALA A 220 -12.21 14.71 -2.16
C ALA A 220 -12.72 13.33 -2.59
N HIS A 221 -12.27 12.30 -1.89
CA HIS A 221 -12.70 10.92 -2.10
C HIS A 221 -12.70 10.14 -0.77
N LYS A 222 -13.31 8.95 -0.78
CA LYS A 222 -13.44 8.08 0.39
C LYS A 222 -12.57 6.82 0.33
N ILE A 223 -11.81 6.62 -0.76
CA ILE A 223 -10.95 5.44 -0.95
C ILE A 223 -9.63 5.67 -0.22
N GLN A 224 -9.60 5.35 1.07
CA GLN A 224 -8.40 5.53 1.89
C GLN A 224 -7.22 4.71 1.38
N GLY A 225 -6.01 5.29 1.45
CA GLY A 225 -4.76 4.63 1.09
C GLY A 225 -4.26 4.88 -0.33
N ILE A 226 -5.10 5.40 -1.22
CA ILE A 226 -4.73 5.82 -2.59
C ILE A 226 -5.20 7.26 -2.85
N GLY A 227 -4.84 7.84 -3.99
CA GLY A 227 -5.31 9.16 -4.39
C GLY A 227 -4.73 10.28 -3.52
N ALA A 228 -3.41 10.44 -3.49
CA ALA A 228 -2.72 11.43 -2.65
C ALA A 228 -3.04 12.91 -2.99
N GLY A 229 -3.69 13.17 -4.11
CA GLY A 229 -4.04 14.52 -4.57
C GLY A 229 -2.90 15.23 -5.32
N PHE A 230 -1.80 14.53 -5.55
CA PHE A 230 -0.66 14.98 -6.34
C PHE A 230 0.08 13.78 -6.93
N ILE A 231 0.99 14.01 -7.88
CA ILE A 231 1.86 12.96 -8.44
C ILE A 231 3.08 12.82 -7.52
N PRO A 232 3.25 11.66 -6.83
CA PRO A 232 4.41 11.43 -5.97
C PRO A 232 5.71 11.34 -6.76
N GLU A 233 6.83 11.79 -6.15
CA GLU A 233 8.14 11.76 -6.80
C GLU A 233 8.64 10.33 -7.08
N VAL A 234 8.30 9.38 -6.23
CA VAL A 234 8.68 7.96 -6.42
C VAL A 234 7.85 7.22 -7.46
N LEU A 235 6.78 7.85 -7.99
CA LEU A 235 5.95 7.27 -9.04
C LEU A 235 6.61 7.47 -10.41
N ASP A 236 6.94 6.39 -11.08
CA ASP A 236 7.30 6.42 -12.49
C ASP A 236 6.02 6.44 -13.35
N THR A 237 5.64 7.61 -13.85
CA THR A 237 4.43 7.80 -14.65
C THR A 237 4.47 7.15 -16.04
N LYS A 238 5.59 6.54 -16.42
CA LYS A 238 5.75 5.81 -17.69
C LYS A 238 5.64 4.30 -17.51
N ILE A 239 5.51 3.82 -16.26
CA ILE A 239 5.51 2.37 -16.00
C ILE A 239 4.17 1.72 -16.29
N TYR A 240 3.07 2.40 -16.06
CA TYR A 240 1.73 1.89 -16.29
C TYR A 240 1.26 2.13 -17.73
N ASP A 241 0.52 1.17 -18.25
CA ASP A 241 -0.01 1.18 -19.61
C ASP A 241 -1.45 1.72 -19.66
N GLU A 242 -2.16 1.66 -18.51
CA GLU A 242 -3.53 2.10 -18.38
C GLU A 242 -3.78 2.66 -16.98
N ILE A 243 -4.72 3.61 -16.87
CA ILE A 243 -5.23 4.14 -15.62
C ILE A 243 -6.73 3.85 -15.57
N ILE A 244 -7.20 3.25 -14.47
CA ILE A 244 -8.62 3.00 -14.23
C ILE A 244 -9.10 3.84 -13.05
N PRO A 245 -9.92 4.89 -13.28
CA PRO A 245 -10.58 5.64 -12.23
C PRO A 245 -11.75 4.84 -11.65
N VAL A 246 -11.85 4.76 -10.32
CA VAL A 246 -12.88 3.98 -9.61
C VAL A 246 -13.74 4.89 -8.74
N GLU A 247 -15.06 4.69 -8.77
CA GLU A 247 -16.00 5.39 -7.89
C GLU A 247 -15.89 4.89 -6.44
N ASN A 248 -16.22 5.75 -5.49
CA ASN A 248 -16.22 5.36 -4.08
C ASN A 248 -17.17 4.17 -3.81
N ASP A 249 -18.37 4.22 -4.37
CA ASP A 249 -19.41 3.21 -4.14
C ASP A 249 -19.02 1.85 -4.72
N ASP A 250 -18.35 1.82 -5.88
CA ASP A 250 -17.82 0.60 -6.49
C ASP A 250 -16.73 -0.03 -5.59
N ALA A 251 -15.82 0.79 -5.06
CA ALA A 251 -14.79 0.34 -4.15
C ALA A 251 -15.39 -0.28 -2.87
N PHE A 252 -16.42 0.34 -2.29
CA PHE A 252 -17.12 -0.20 -1.12
C PHE A 252 -17.88 -1.47 -1.43
N ALA A 253 -18.62 -1.51 -2.54
CA ALA A 253 -19.40 -2.68 -2.94
C ALA A 253 -18.51 -3.91 -3.14
N VAL A 254 -17.41 -3.76 -3.89
CA VAL A 254 -16.48 -4.85 -4.15
C VAL A 254 -15.68 -5.23 -2.90
N GLY A 255 -15.29 -4.28 -2.05
CA GLY A 255 -14.66 -4.57 -0.76
C GLY A 255 -15.53 -5.46 0.14
N LYS A 256 -16.84 -5.18 0.22
CA LYS A 256 -17.83 -6.04 0.91
C LYS A 256 -17.96 -7.41 0.22
N LEU A 257 -17.96 -7.44 -1.11
CA LEU A 257 -18.11 -8.66 -1.90
C LEU A 257 -16.95 -9.64 -1.64
N ILE A 258 -15.72 -9.17 -1.60
CA ILE A 258 -14.54 -9.98 -1.32
C ILE A 258 -14.68 -10.70 0.03
N GLY A 259 -15.09 -10.00 1.08
CA GLY A 259 -15.35 -10.62 2.38
C GLY A 259 -16.41 -11.70 2.35
N LYS A 260 -17.52 -11.44 1.65
CA LYS A 260 -18.68 -12.35 1.57
C LYS A 260 -18.45 -13.57 0.68
N LYS A 261 -17.64 -13.43 -0.37
CA LYS A 261 -17.45 -14.48 -1.39
C LYS A 261 -16.15 -15.25 -1.22
N GLU A 262 -15.07 -14.57 -0.92
CA GLU A 262 -13.74 -15.18 -0.83
C GLU A 262 -13.27 -15.41 0.61
N GLY A 263 -14.03 -14.93 1.61
CA GLY A 263 -13.76 -15.17 3.02
C GLY A 263 -12.56 -14.36 3.57
N VAL A 264 -12.14 -13.29 2.89
CA VAL A 264 -11.05 -12.43 3.33
C VAL A 264 -11.52 -10.99 3.49
N LEU A 265 -11.24 -10.37 4.64
CA LEU A 265 -11.57 -8.97 4.90
C LEU A 265 -10.42 -8.08 4.46
N VAL A 266 -10.73 -7.11 3.60
CA VAL A 266 -9.74 -6.20 3.00
C VAL A 266 -10.18 -4.76 3.12
N GLY A 267 -9.22 -3.81 2.94
CA GLY A 267 -9.53 -2.40 2.99
C GLY A 267 -10.20 -1.85 1.72
N ILE A 268 -10.60 -0.57 1.79
CA ILE A 268 -11.37 0.09 0.72
C ILE A 268 -10.60 0.13 -0.60
N SER A 269 -9.30 0.39 -0.56
CA SER A 269 -8.46 0.44 -1.76
C SER A 269 -8.27 -0.93 -2.42
N ALA A 270 -8.38 -2.03 -1.66
CA ALA A 270 -8.43 -3.37 -2.22
C ALA A 270 -9.72 -3.59 -3.03
N GLY A 271 -10.86 -3.11 -2.51
CA GLY A 271 -12.13 -3.12 -3.25
C GLY A 271 -12.02 -2.37 -4.58
N ALA A 272 -11.40 -1.19 -4.59
CA ALA A 272 -11.15 -0.43 -5.81
C ALA A 272 -10.27 -1.19 -6.80
N ALA A 273 -9.18 -1.81 -6.33
CA ALA A 273 -8.27 -2.55 -7.19
C ALA A 273 -8.93 -3.80 -7.79
N VAL A 274 -9.72 -4.55 -6.99
CA VAL A 274 -10.45 -5.73 -7.48
C VAL A 274 -11.56 -5.34 -8.44
N TRP A 275 -12.28 -4.22 -8.21
CA TRP A 275 -13.24 -3.70 -9.16
C TRP A 275 -12.60 -3.48 -10.54
N ALA A 276 -11.44 -2.81 -10.57
CA ALA A 276 -10.69 -2.59 -11.80
C ALA A 276 -10.25 -3.92 -12.46
N ALA A 277 -9.83 -4.92 -11.66
CA ALA A 277 -9.47 -6.24 -12.16
C ALA A 277 -10.67 -6.97 -12.78
N ILE A 278 -11.86 -6.87 -12.17
CA ILE A 278 -13.11 -7.42 -12.72
C ILE A 278 -13.46 -6.76 -14.07
N GLU A 279 -13.37 -5.43 -14.17
CA GLU A 279 -13.64 -4.71 -15.42
C GLU A 279 -12.64 -5.07 -16.52
N LEU A 280 -11.37 -5.30 -16.18
CA LEU A 280 -10.37 -5.83 -17.11
C LEU A 280 -10.69 -7.26 -17.55
N ALA A 281 -11.10 -8.12 -16.60
CA ALA A 281 -11.43 -9.52 -16.87
C ALA A 281 -12.67 -9.72 -17.77
N LYS A 282 -13.62 -8.76 -17.75
CA LYS A 282 -14.79 -8.75 -18.64
C LYS A 282 -14.45 -8.45 -20.11
N ARG A 283 -13.28 -7.90 -20.39
CA ARG A 283 -12.90 -7.52 -21.76
C ARG A 283 -12.56 -8.77 -22.58
N PRO A 284 -13.12 -8.92 -23.80
CA PRO A 284 -12.89 -10.11 -24.63
C PRO A 284 -11.42 -10.39 -24.93
N GLU A 285 -10.59 -9.34 -25.08
CA GLU A 285 -9.16 -9.47 -25.33
C GLU A 285 -8.37 -10.02 -24.14
N ASN A 286 -8.98 -10.10 -22.96
CA ASN A 286 -8.37 -10.62 -21.75
C ASN A 286 -8.83 -12.05 -21.39
N LYS A 287 -9.62 -12.68 -22.24
CA LYS A 287 -10.00 -14.09 -22.11
C LYS A 287 -8.76 -14.98 -21.98
N GLY A 288 -8.76 -15.83 -20.96
CA GLY A 288 -7.66 -16.78 -20.64
C GLY A 288 -6.40 -16.13 -20.09
N LYS A 289 -6.40 -14.83 -19.80
CA LYS A 289 -5.27 -14.13 -19.19
C LYS A 289 -5.28 -14.24 -17.67
N THR A 290 -4.09 -14.11 -17.09
CA THR A 290 -3.87 -14.00 -15.65
C THR A 290 -3.69 -12.56 -15.24
N ILE A 291 -4.59 -12.07 -14.37
CA ILE A 291 -4.61 -10.73 -13.79
C ILE A 291 -4.21 -10.84 -12.33
N VAL A 292 -3.07 -10.26 -11.96
CA VAL A 292 -2.66 -10.17 -10.57
C VAL A 292 -3.05 -8.80 -10.02
N VAL A 293 -3.82 -8.78 -8.93
CA VAL A 293 -4.26 -7.56 -8.25
C VAL A 293 -3.72 -7.51 -6.83
N LEU A 294 -3.10 -6.39 -6.44
CA LEU A 294 -2.56 -6.23 -5.09
C LEU A 294 -3.62 -5.67 -4.14
N LEU A 295 -3.86 -6.40 -3.04
CA LEU A 295 -4.76 -6.02 -1.95
C LEU A 295 -3.93 -5.50 -0.77
N PRO A 296 -3.93 -4.16 -0.54
CA PRO A 296 -2.90 -3.53 0.30
C PRO A 296 -2.96 -3.84 1.78
N ASP A 297 -4.14 -4.06 2.37
CA ASP A 297 -4.28 -4.16 3.82
C ASP A 297 -5.51 -4.95 4.28
N THR A 298 -5.59 -5.19 5.60
CA THR A 298 -6.70 -5.87 6.28
C THR A 298 -7.94 -4.98 6.39
N GLY A 299 -9.12 -5.62 6.35
CA GLY A 299 -10.41 -4.98 6.60
C GLY A 299 -10.64 -4.54 8.05
N ASP A 300 -9.91 -5.11 9.01
CA ASP A 300 -10.09 -4.81 10.45
C ASP A 300 -9.92 -3.32 10.79
N ARG A 301 -9.17 -2.59 9.98
CA ARG A 301 -8.95 -1.14 10.13
C ARG A 301 -10.12 -0.29 9.67
N TYR A 302 -11.16 -0.89 9.11
CA TYR A 302 -12.28 -0.23 8.43
C TYR A 302 -13.65 -0.63 8.99
N LEU A 303 -13.70 -1.40 10.10
CA LEU A 303 -14.95 -1.93 10.67
C LEU A 303 -15.92 -0.81 11.08
N SER A 304 -15.40 0.35 11.51
CA SER A 304 -16.20 1.53 11.86
C SER A 304 -16.50 2.46 10.68
N THR A 305 -16.06 2.12 9.46
CA THR A 305 -16.28 2.93 8.26
C THR A 305 -17.46 2.43 7.44
N ALA A 306 -17.91 3.20 6.47
CA ALA A 306 -18.97 2.82 5.52
C ALA A 306 -18.65 1.55 4.71
N LEU A 307 -17.42 1.01 4.78
CA LEU A 307 -17.09 -0.28 4.17
C LEU A 307 -17.86 -1.43 4.86
N PHE A 308 -17.99 -1.40 6.20
CA PHE A 308 -18.61 -2.48 6.97
C PHE A 308 -19.74 -2.01 7.89
N ALA A 309 -19.79 -0.72 8.23
CA ALA A 309 -20.92 -0.17 8.97
C ALA A 309 -22.18 -0.17 8.10
N ASP A 310 -23.34 -0.43 8.75
CA ASP A 310 -24.67 -0.39 8.15
C ASP A 310 -25.14 1.02 7.81
#